data_65ddf98f02399a8f9a4c052c4a3a5a1b
#
_entry.id   65ddf98f02399a8f9a4c052c4a3a5a1b
#
_cell.length_a   1.000
_cell.length_b   1.000
_cell.length_c   1.000
_cell.angle_alpha   90.00
_cell.angle_beta   90.00
_cell.angle_gamma   90.00
#
_symmetry.space_group_name_H-M   'P 1'
#
loop_
_entity.id
_entity.type
_entity.pdbx_description
1 polymer ?
#
loop_
_entity_poly.entity_id
_entity_poly.type
_entity_poly.pdbx_seq_one_letter_code
_entity_poly.pdbx_strand_id
1 'polypeptide(L)'
;VLDVNVMGTVRVNHALFPLVLARKGRIVNISSETGWQSAMPFNGAYALSKHAIEAYSDALRRELMFLDVPVIKIQPGPFRTGMVASIEQNFERVAQASRYFKELLQTLKKATIREQGKAHDPALLAEVVHTALTTRYPRIAYSVKPDPQRVALSALPDRVADPLLKLALGTLAK
;
A
#
# COMPACT_ATOMS: atom_id res chain seq x y z
N VAL A 1 9.16 -7.59 6.58
CA VAL A 1 8.37 -6.73 5.67
C VAL A 1 9.24 -6.31 4.48
N LEU A 2 10.38 -5.63 4.69
CA LEU A 2 11.21 -5.10 3.59
C LEU A 2 11.75 -6.21 2.66
N ASP A 3 12.27 -7.30 3.21
CA ASP A 3 12.80 -8.39 2.37
C ASP A 3 11.72 -9.00 1.46
N VAL A 4 10.51 -9.20 1.97
CA VAL A 4 9.40 -9.77 1.18
C VAL A 4 8.81 -8.72 0.22
N ASN A 5 8.41 -7.56 0.75
CA ASN A 5 7.67 -6.58 -0.06
C ASN A 5 8.55 -5.86 -1.08
N VAL A 6 9.79 -5.52 -0.71
CA VAL A 6 10.70 -4.74 -1.57
C VAL A 6 11.64 -5.67 -2.32
N MET A 7 12.53 -6.36 -1.59
CA MET A 7 13.53 -7.21 -2.23
C MET A 7 12.91 -8.38 -3.00
N GLY A 8 11.81 -8.95 -2.48
CA GLY A 8 11.04 -9.98 -3.19
C GLY A 8 10.54 -9.48 -4.55
N THR A 9 9.93 -8.29 -4.59
CA THR A 9 9.46 -7.68 -5.85
C THR A 9 10.63 -7.42 -6.81
N VAL A 10 11.74 -6.87 -6.32
CA VAL A 10 12.93 -6.62 -7.15
C VAL A 10 13.48 -7.92 -7.73
N ARG A 11 13.64 -8.95 -6.89
CA ARG A 11 14.15 -10.27 -7.32
C ARG A 11 13.26 -10.93 -8.37
N VAL A 12 11.94 -10.90 -8.17
CA VAL A 12 10.97 -11.48 -9.12
C VAL A 12 11.01 -10.72 -10.45
N ASN A 13 10.97 -9.39 -10.41
CA ASN A 13 11.06 -8.60 -11.62
C ASN A 13 12.35 -8.87 -12.39
N HIS A 14 13.49 -8.92 -11.70
CA HIS A 14 14.78 -9.22 -12.31
C HIS A 14 14.83 -10.64 -12.92
N ALA A 15 14.37 -11.65 -12.17
CA ALA A 15 14.42 -13.04 -12.61
C ALA A 15 13.51 -13.31 -13.83
N LEU A 16 12.34 -12.66 -13.88
CA LEU A 16 11.36 -12.85 -14.95
C LEU A 16 11.52 -11.88 -16.12
N PHE A 17 12.36 -10.86 -15.98
CA PHE A 17 12.51 -9.81 -17.01
C PHE A 17 12.86 -10.36 -18.41
N PRO A 18 13.78 -11.34 -18.60
CA PRO A 18 14.07 -11.88 -19.93
C PRO A 18 12.82 -12.47 -20.60
N LEU A 19 11.94 -13.12 -19.85
CA LEU A 19 10.68 -13.67 -20.36
C LEU A 19 9.68 -12.57 -20.75
N VAL A 20 9.58 -11.53 -19.93
CA VAL A 20 8.73 -10.36 -20.19
C VAL A 20 9.18 -9.68 -21.48
N LEU A 21 10.49 -9.43 -21.63
CA LEU A 21 11.07 -8.78 -22.81
C LEU A 21 10.85 -9.61 -24.07
N ALA A 22 11.13 -10.92 -24.03
CA ALA A 22 10.99 -11.83 -25.18
C ALA A 22 9.54 -11.90 -25.72
N ARG A 23 8.54 -11.68 -24.84
CA ARG A 23 7.12 -11.73 -25.21
C ARG A 23 6.48 -10.35 -25.37
N LYS A 24 7.25 -9.27 -25.37
CA LYS A 24 6.75 -7.87 -25.35
C LYS A 24 5.65 -7.70 -24.29
N GLY A 25 5.89 -8.32 -23.12
CA GLY A 25 4.97 -8.32 -21.99
C GLY A 25 5.01 -7.01 -21.23
N ARG A 26 4.47 -7.04 -20.01
CA ARG A 26 4.45 -5.90 -19.09
C ARG A 26 4.66 -6.35 -17.65
N ILE A 27 5.11 -5.44 -16.82
CA ILE A 27 5.30 -5.66 -15.39
C ILE A 27 4.17 -4.93 -14.64
N VAL A 28 3.52 -5.65 -13.72
CA VAL A 28 2.50 -5.06 -12.82
C VAL A 28 2.97 -5.25 -11.38
N ASN A 29 3.34 -4.16 -10.73
CA ASN A 29 3.77 -4.17 -9.33
C ASN A 29 2.60 -3.77 -8.43
N ILE A 30 2.32 -4.58 -7.40
CA ILE A 30 1.27 -4.30 -6.43
C ILE A 30 1.84 -3.47 -5.28
N SER A 31 1.52 -2.19 -5.30
CA SER A 31 1.83 -1.24 -4.23
C SER A 31 0.70 -1.19 -3.18
N SER A 32 0.28 -0.02 -2.79
CA SER A 32 -0.83 0.29 -1.88
C SER A 32 -1.15 1.77 -1.98
N GLU A 33 -2.35 2.18 -1.53
CA GLU A 33 -2.62 3.59 -1.23
C GLU A 33 -1.59 4.19 -0.26
N THR A 34 -1.09 3.38 0.69
CA THR A 34 -0.04 3.78 1.65
C THR A 34 1.29 4.12 0.96
N GLY A 35 1.51 3.69 -0.28
CA GLY A 35 2.76 3.96 -1.01
C GLY A 35 2.87 5.38 -1.57
N TRP A 36 1.77 6.13 -1.63
CA TRP A 36 1.75 7.51 -2.15
C TRP A 36 1.08 8.51 -1.21
N GLN A 37 0.36 8.03 -0.18
CA GLN A 37 -0.22 8.86 0.88
C GLN A 37 0.77 9.07 2.03
N SER A 38 0.53 10.11 2.85
CA SER A 38 1.27 10.32 4.09
C SER A 38 1.19 9.10 5.02
N ALA A 39 2.32 8.74 5.62
CA ALA A 39 2.41 7.58 6.49
C ALA A 39 1.59 7.78 7.78
N MET A 40 0.80 6.80 8.15
CA MET A 40 0.06 6.82 9.41
C MET A 40 0.93 6.35 10.57
N PRO A 41 0.68 6.83 11.81
CA PRO A 41 1.38 6.33 13.00
C PRO A 41 1.32 4.81 13.12
N PHE A 42 2.38 4.21 13.63
CA PHE A 42 2.55 2.77 13.84
C PHE A 42 2.54 1.90 12.58
N ASN A 43 2.49 2.50 11.39
CA ASN A 43 2.54 1.80 10.10
C ASN A 43 3.86 2.04 9.33
N GLY A 44 4.89 2.56 9.99
CA GLY A 44 6.12 3.04 9.35
C GLY A 44 6.83 2.00 8.49
N ALA A 45 7.02 0.77 8.98
CA ALA A 45 7.70 -0.28 8.22
C ALA A 45 6.94 -0.71 6.95
N TYR A 46 5.60 -0.72 7.01
CA TYR A 46 4.77 -1.01 5.85
C TYR A 46 4.77 0.17 4.87
N ALA A 47 4.58 1.39 5.37
CA ALA A 47 4.63 2.60 4.55
C ALA A 47 5.98 2.73 3.83
N LEU A 48 7.10 2.52 4.55
CA LEU A 48 8.43 2.49 3.95
C LEU A 48 8.51 1.48 2.79
N SER A 49 7.99 0.25 2.99
CA SER A 49 8.03 -0.77 1.96
C SER A 49 7.22 -0.38 0.72
N LYS A 50 6.05 0.23 0.90
CA LYS A 50 5.17 0.60 -0.22
C LYS A 50 5.65 1.85 -0.97
N HIS A 51 6.21 2.85 -0.27
CA HIS A 51 6.90 3.97 -0.91
C HIS A 51 8.13 3.51 -1.70
N ALA A 52 8.88 2.54 -1.17
CA ALA A 52 10.01 1.95 -1.89
C ALA A 52 9.56 1.27 -3.20
N ILE A 53 8.42 0.56 -3.19
CA ILE A 53 7.85 -0.05 -4.41
C ILE A 53 7.38 1.02 -5.42
N GLU A 54 6.80 2.13 -4.96
CA GLU A 54 6.44 3.25 -5.83
C GLU A 54 7.67 3.82 -6.53
N ALA A 55 8.70 4.16 -5.76
CA ALA A 55 9.95 4.71 -6.30
C ALA A 55 10.67 3.72 -7.23
N TYR A 56 10.78 2.46 -6.84
CA TYR A 56 11.36 1.40 -7.66
C TYR A 56 10.59 1.22 -8.99
N SER A 57 9.26 1.19 -8.93
CA SER A 57 8.44 1.02 -10.13
C SER A 57 8.56 2.21 -11.09
N ASP A 58 8.70 3.42 -10.55
CA ASP A 58 8.90 4.62 -11.37
C ASP A 58 10.28 4.64 -12.04
N ALA A 59 11.34 4.23 -11.33
CA ALA A 59 12.67 4.07 -11.90
C ALA A 59 12.66 3.00 -13.00
N LEU A 60 12.17 1.82 -12.68
CA LEU A 60 12.09 0.69 -13.62
C LEU A 60 11.27 1.05 -14.87
N ARG A 61 10.16 1.78 -14.72
CA ARG A 61 9.35 2.25 -15.86
C ARG A 61 10.16 3.16 -16.79
N ARG A 62 10.97 4.07 -16.23
CA ARG A 62 11.81 4.98 -17.01
C ARG A 62 12.96 4.26 -17.71
N GLU A 63 13.50 3.22 -17.09
CA GLU A 63 14.52 2.37 -17.71
C GLU A 63 13.94 1.54 -18.85
N LEU A 64 12.80 0.88 -18.60
CA LEU A 64 12.20 -0.06 -19.53
C LEU A 64 11.39 0.61 -20.66
N MET A 65 11.14 1.93 -20.61
CA MET A 65 10.51 2.63 -21.71
C MET A 65 11.38 2.61 -22.99
N PHE A 66 12.71 2.47 -22.86
CA PHE A 66 13.62 2.31 -24.00
C PHE A 66 13.56 0.92 -24.66
N LEU A 67 12.86 -0.01 -24.03
CA LEU A 67 12.64 -1.38 -24.50
C LEU A 67 11.16 -1.66 -24.80
N ASP A 68 10.32 -0.64 -24.76
CA ASP A 68 8.86 -0.72 -24.96
C ASP A 68 8.17 -1.71 -23.99
N VAL A 69 8.70 -1.86 -22.77
CA VAL A 69 8.11 -2.71 -21.72
C VAL A 69 7.38 -1.84 -20.70
N PRO A 70 6.04 -1.86 -20.69
CA PRO A 70 5.26 -1.10 -19.72
C PRO A 70 5.44 -1.63 -18.30
N VAL A 71 5.65 -0.71 -17.34
CA VAL A 71 5.64 -1.00 -15.91
C VAL A 71 4.48 -0.23 -15.26
N ILE A 72 3.60 -0.95 -14.59
CA ILE A 72 2.31 -0.47 -14.10
C ILE A 72 2.26 -0.67 -12.59
N LYS A 73 1.75 0.32 -11.87
CA LYS A 73 1.51 0.26 -10.43
C LYS A 73 0.02 0.03 -10.17
N ILE A 74 -0.30 -0.94 -9.32
CA ILE A 74 -1.63 -1.07 -8.73
C ILE A 74 -1.54 -0.61 -7.28
N GLN A 75 -2.41 0.31 -6.89
CA GLN A 75 -2.41 0.99 -5.60
C GLN A 75 -3.74 0.71 -4.87
N PRO A 76 -3.91 -0.50 -4.28
CA PRO A 76 -5.14 -0.84 -3.58
C PRO A 76 -5.33 -0.02 -2.30
N GLY A 77 -6.57 0.37 -2.03
CA GLY A 77 -7.05 0.71 -0.71
C GLY A 77 -7.38 -0.53 0.14
N PRO A 78 -8.35 -0.49 1.06
CA PRO A 78 -8.69 -1.62 1.91
C PRO A 78 -9.51 -2.68 1.14
N PHE A 79 -8.96 -3.88 1.01
CA PHE A 79 -9.63 -5.06 0.44
C PHE A 79 -9.68 -6.20 1.44
N ARG A 80 -10.76 -7.01 1.40
CA ARG A 80 -10.92 -8.20 2.26
C ARG A 80 -9.94 -9.28 1.85
N THR A 81 -8.89 -9.44 2.66
CA THR A 81 -7.84 -10.44 2.44
C THR A 81 -7.49 -11.13 3.77
N GLY A 82 -6.74 -12.23 3.71
CA GLY A 82 -6.21 -12.90 4.90
C GLY A 82 -5.24 -12.06 5.77
N MET A 83 -4.89 -10.84 5.33
CA MET A 83 -4.03 -9.93 6.12
C MET A 83 -4.68 -9.44 7.42
N VAL A 84 -6.00 -9.45 7.55
CA VAL A 84 -6.72 -8.92 8.72
C VAL A 84 -6.27 -9.61 10.01
N ALA A 85 -6.20 -10.94 10.01
CA ALA A 85 -5.73 -11.70 11.17
C ALA A 85 -4.27 -11.36 11.54
N SER A 86 -3.41 -11.18 10.56
CA SER A 86 -2.02 -10.77 10.77
C SER A 86 -1.90 -9.36 11.33
N ILE A 87 -2.76 -8.44 10.90
CA ILE A 87 -2.82 -7.06 11.41
C ILE A 87 -3.22 -7.09 12.88
N GLU A 88 -4.25 -7.84 13.23
CA GLU A 88 -4.72 -7.97 14.62
C GLU A 88 -3.63 -8.52 15.56
N GLN A 89 -2.97 -9.61 15.17
CA GLN A 89 -1.89 -10.20 15.94
C GLN A 89 -0.70 -9.24 16.11
N ASN A 90 -0.36 -8.48 15.05
CA ASN A 90 0.71 -7.51 15.11
C ASN A 90 0.37 -6.34 16.07
N PHE A 91 -0.85 -5.81 16.03
CA PHE A 91 -1.27 -4.78 16.97
C PHE A 91 -1.20 -5.27 18.42
N GLU A 92 -1.67 -6.49 18.70
CA GLU A 92 -1.62 -7.08 20.03
C GLU A 92 -0.18 -7.20 20.54
N ARG A 93 0.70 -7.80 19.72
CA ARG A 93 2.12 -7.97 20.04
C ARG A 93 2.82 -6.64 20.32
N VAL A 94 2.57 -5.63 19.47
CA VAL A 94 3.19 -4.31 19.62
C VAL A 94 2.61 -3.55 20.82
N ALA A 95 1.30 -3.67 21.10
CA ALA A 95 0.68 -3.06 22.25
C ALA A 95 1.22 -3.63 23.57
N GLN A 96 1.42 -4.97 23.64
CA GLN A 96 2.01 -5.62 24.80
C GLN A 96 3.47 -5.21 25.05
N ALA A 97 4.25 -5.03 23.97
CA ALA A 97 5.64 -4.62 24.04
C ALA A 97 5.82 -3.10 24.27
N SER A 98 4.79 -2.30 24.05
CA SER A 98 4.90 -0.84 24.11
C SER A 98 4.84 -0.32 25.54
N ARG A 99 5.86 0.44 25.94
CA ARG A 99 5.90 1.14 27.23
C ARG A 99 4.98 2.37 27.27
N TYR A 100 4.76 3.05 26.14
CA TYR A 100 4.14 4.38 26.11
C TYR A 100 2.81 4.42 25.37
N PHE A 101 2.51 3.45 24.49
CA PHE A 101 1.39 3.54 23.55
C PHE A 101 0.41 2.36 23.66
N LYS A 102 0.41 1.62 24.77
CA LYS A 102 -0.39 0.40 24.93
C LYS A 102 -1.88 0.65 24.68
N GLU A 103 -2.46 1.65 25.34
CA GLU A 103 -3.89 1.98 25.24
C GLU A 103 -4.24 2.52 23.83
N LEU A 104 -3.41 3.42 23.30
CA LEU A 104 -3.59 3.95 21.96
C LEU A 104 -3.55 2.85 20.89
N LEU A 105 -2.60 1.93 20.99
CA LEU A 105 -2.49 0.80 20.05
C LEU A 105 -3.68 -0.16 20.15
N GLN A 106 -4.21 -0.40 21.33
CA GLN A 106 -5.43 -1.20 21.50
C GLN A 106 -6.66 -0.52 20.90
N THR A 107 -6.75 0.79 21.06
CA THR A 107 -7.83 1.59 20.46
C THR A 107 -7.73 1.59 18.93
N LEU A 108 -6.51 1.78 18.39
CA LEU A 108 -6.25 1.70 16.96
C LEU A 108 -6.54 0.31 16.39
N LYS A 109 -6.21 -0.76 17.12
CA LYS A 109 -6.58 -2.13 16.76
C LYS A 109 -8.09 -2.24 16.51
N LYS A 110 -8.91 -1.78 17.48
CA LYS A 110 -10.38 -1.82 17.34
C LYS A 110 -10.87 -1.00 16.14
N ALA A 111 -10.32 0.20 15.94
CA ALA A 111 -10.67 1.05 14.81
C ALA A 111 -10.28 0.38 13.47
N THR A 112 -9.09 -0.19 13.38
CA THR A 112 -8.62 -0.88 12.17
C THR A 112 -9.48 -2.10 11.84
N ILE A 113 -9.84 -2.92 12.83
CA ILE A 113 -10.73 -4.08 12.62
C ILE A 113 -12.10 -3.64 12.11
N ARG A 114 -12.65 -2.57 12.69
CA ARG A 114 -13.95 -2.01 12.26
C ARG A 114 -13.89 -1.49 10.83
N GLU A 115 -12.81 -0.82 10.43
CA GLU A 115 -12.61 -0.34 9.05
C GLU A 115 -12.41 -1.50 8.07
N GLN A 116 -11.72 -2.57 8.47
CA GLN A 116 -11.59 -3.78 7.65
C GLN A 116 -12.94 -4.47 7.39
N GLY A 117 -13.92 -4.32 8.28
CA GLY A 117 -15.28 -4.78 8.04
C GLY A 117 -15.97 -4.09 6.84
N LYS A 118 -15.50 -2.90 6.45
CA LYS A 118 -15.97 -2.15 5.27
C LYS A 118 -15.10 -2.36 4.02
N ALA A 119 -14.10 -3.23 4.11
CA ALA A 119 -13.17 -3.48 3.02
C ALA A 119 -13.86 -4.05 1.78
N HIS A 120 -13.35 -3.66 0.62
CA HIS A 120 -13.91 -4.01 -0.68
C HIS A 120 -13.67 -5.48 -1.05
N ASP A 121 -14.49 -5.98 -1.99
CA ASP A 121 -14.34 -7.31 -2.55
C ASP A 121 -13.05 -7.40 -3.39
N PRO A 122 -12.19 -8.40 -3.16
CA PRO A 122 -10.99 -8.62 -3.95
C PRO A 122 -11.24 -8.81 -5.45
N ALA A 123 -12.44 -9.24 -5.86
CA ALA A 123 -12.80 -9.37 -7.27
C ALA A 123 -12.66 -8.05 -8.04
N LEU A 124 -13.01 -6.91 -7.41
CA LEU A 124 -12.82 -5.58 -8.00
C LEU A 124 -11.35 -5.27 -8.30
N LEU A 125 -10.45 -5.71 -7.41
CA LEU A 125 -9.03 -5.54 -7.62
C LEU A 125 -8.52 -6.42 -8.76
N ALA A 126 -9.00 -7.67 -8.84
CA ALA A 126 -8.65 -8.60 -9.91
C ALA A 126 -9.06 -8.06 -11.29
N GLU A 127 -10.25 -7.45 -11.41
CA GLU A 127 -10.70 -6.80 -12.65
C GLU A 127 -9.77 -5.67 -13.09
N VAL A 128 -9.31 -4.85 -12.14
CA VAL A 128 -8.37 -3.77 -12.46
C VAL A 128 -7.00 -4.32 -12.88
N VAL A 129 -6.51 -5.36 -12.21
CA VAL A 129 -5.26 -6.05 -12.60
C VAL A 129 -5.42 -6.66 -14.00
N HIS A 130 -6.53 -7.33 -14.29
CA HIS A 130 -6.83 -7.85 -15.62
C HIS A 130 -6.84 -6.73 -16.66
N THR A 131 -7.50 -5.62 -16.38
CA THR A 131 -7.51 -4.45 -17.27
C THR A 131 -6.10 -3.90 -17.51
N ALA A 132 -5.28 -3.76 -16.46
CA ALA A 132 -3.90 -3.32 -16.57
C ALA A 132 -3.05 -4.26 -17.43
N LEU A 133 -3.34 -5.56 -17.39
CA LEU A 133 -2.63 -6.57 -18.17
C LEU A 133 -3.08 -6.64 -19.64
N THR A 134 -4.34 -6.32 -19.95
CA THR A 134 -4.94 -6.60 -21.27
C THR A 134 -5.18 -5.36 -22.12
N THR A 135 -5.40 -4.18 -21.53
CA THR A 135 -5.68 -2.96 -22.30
C THR A 135 -4.50 -2.58 -23.22
N ARG A 136 -4.82 -2.04 -24.41
CA ARG A 136 -3.82 -1.61 -25.38
C ARG A 136 -2.93 -0.47 -24.84
N TYR A 137 -3.52 0.45 -24.08
CA TYR A 137 -2.84 1.63 -23.51
C TYR A 137 -3.04 1.66 -21.99
N PRO A 138 -2.21 0.94 -21.22
CA PRO A 138 -2.36 0.92 -19.77
C PRO A 138 -1.97 2.27 -19.15
N ARG A 139 -2.66 2.63 -18.06
CA ARG A 139 -2.22 3.73 -17.21
C ARG A 139 -0.95 3.35 -16.48
N ILE A 140 -0.16 4.34 -16.09
CA ILE A 140 1.06 4.14 -15.28
C ILE A 140 0.72 3.63 -13.88
N ALA A 141 -0.41 4.09 -13.32
CA ALA A 141 -0.89 3.69 -12.01
C ALA A 141 -2.42 3.57 -12.00
N TYR A 142 -2.91 2.61 -11.22
CA TYR A 142 -4.32 2.40 -10.92
C TYR A 142 -4.53 2.47 -9.41
N SER A 143 -5.04 3.60 -8.93
CA SER A 143 -5.49 3.72 -7.54
C SER A 143 -6.90 3.13 -7.43
N VAL A 144 -7.06 2.09 -6.60
CA VAL A 144 -8.28 1.28 -6.55
C VAL A 144 -8.93 1.40 -5.19
N LYS A 145 -10.07 2.13 -5.13
CA LYS A 145 -10.83 2.34 -3.90
C LYS A 145 -9.97 2.86 -2.72
N PRO A 146 -9.18 3.93 -2.90
CA PRO A 146 -8.43 4.50 -1.79
C PRO A 146 -9.38 5.06 -0.73
N ASP A 147 -8.94 5.05 0.53
CA ASP A 147 -9.69 5.66 1.63
C ASP A 147 -9.76 7.19 1.44
N PRO A 148 -10.97 7.76 1.27
CA PRO A 148 -11.13 9.18 0.99
C PRO A 148 -10.67 10.08 2.14
N GLN A 149 -10.76 9.63 3.39
CA GLN A 149 -10.29 10.39 4.55
C GLN A 149 -8.77 10.50 4.54
N ARG A 150 -8.08 9.40 4.21
CA ARG A 150 -6.63 9.38 4.08
C ARG A 150 -6.15 10.20 2.88
N VAL A 151 -6.87 10.15 1.76
CA VAL A 151 -6.60 11.00 0.59
C VAL A 151 -6.69 12.47 0.97
N ALA A 152 -7.78 12.87 1.64
CA ALA A 152 -7.96 14.25 2.09
C ALA A 152 -6.87 14.69 3.08
N LEU A 153 -6.54 13.85 4.07
CA LEU A 153 -5.48 14.13 5.04
C LEU A 153 -4.11 14.31 4.36
N SER A 154 -3.78 13.43 3.40
CA SER A 154 -2.50 13.47 2.67
C SER A 154 -2.38 14.66 1.72
N ALA A 155 -3.49 15.32 1.38
CA ALA A 155 -3.49 16.54 0.58
C ALA A 155 -3.22 17.81 1.42
N LEU A 156 -3.27 17.70 2.74
CA LEU A 156 -3.00 18.81 3.64
C LEU A 156 -1.50 18.94 3.93
N PRO A 157 -0.97 20.15 4.13
CA PRO A 157 0.36 20.34 4.69
C PRO A 157 0.49 19.66 6.06
N ASP A 158 1.65 19.06 6.36
CA ASP A 158 1.89 18.33 7.62
C ASP A 158 1.56 19.15 8.87
N ARG A 159 1.84 20.47 8.84
CA ARG A 159 1.50 21.41 9.93
C ARG A 159 0.00 21.48 10.25
N VAL A 160 -0.85 21.10 9.31
CA VAL A 160 -2.31 21.04 9.48
C VAL A 160 -2.76 19.60 9.75
N ALA A 161 -2.21 18.65 9.01
CA ALA A 161 -2.56 17.25 9.13
C ALA A 161 -2.21 16.64 10.50
N ASP A 162 -1.02 16.93 11.03
CA ASP A 162 -0.54 16.37 12.30
C ASP A 162 -1.39 16.75 13.52
N PRO A 163 -1.78 18.03 13.72
CA PRO A 163 -2.72 18.39 14.79
C PRO A 163 -4.08 17.73 14.66
N LEU A 164 -4.63 17.62 13.46
CA LEU A 164 -5.91 16.95 13.21
C LEU A 164 -5.81 15.47 13.52
N LEU A 165 -4.73 14.82 13.10
CA LEU A 165 -4.45 13.42 13.38
C LEU A 165 -4.29 13.17 14.89
N LYS A 166 -3.53 14.04 15.57
CA LYS A 166 -3.37 13.99 17.03
C LYS A 166 -4.70 14.11 17.76
N LEU A 167 -5.57 15.05 17.32
CA LEU A 167 -6.91 15.22 17.89
C LEU A 167 -7.76 13.97 17.66
N ALA A 168 -7.82 13.46 16.44
CA ALA A 168 -8.61 12.28 16.10
C ALA A 168 -8.17 11.05 16.87
N LEU A 169 -6.87 10.78 16.96
CA LEU A 169 -6.32 9.64 17.69
C LEU A 169 -6.39 9.84 19.21
N GLY A 170 -6.21 11.05 19.70
CA GLY A 170 -6.30 11.37 21.12
C GLY A 170 -7.72 11.29 21.67
N THR A 171 -8.75 11.55 20.87
CA THR A 171 -10.15 11.34 21.26
C THR A 171 -10.54 9.84 21.29
N LEU A 172 -9.87 9.03 20.50
CA LEU A 172 -10.06 7.57 20.50
C LEU A 172 -9.41 6.90 21.73
N ALA A 173 -8.41 7.53 22.33
CA ALA A 173 -7.63 6.98 23.45
C ALA A 173 -8.20 7.34 24.85
N LYS A 174 -9.27 8.14 24.93
CA LYS A 174 -10.01 8.46 26.14
C LYS A 174 -11.26 7.60 26.26
#